data_d5dc1fa0ba5ade8e606d4ef4ca7556e7
#
_entry.id   d5dc1fa0ba5ade8e606d4ef4ca7556e7
#
_cell.length_a   1.000
_cell.length_b   1.000
_cell.length_c   1.000
_cell.angle_alpha   90.00
_cell.angle_beta   90.00
_cell.angle_gamma   90.00
#
_symmetry.space_group_name_H-M   'P 1'
#
loop_
_entity.id
_entity.type
_entity.pdbx_description
1 polymer ?
#
loop_
_entity_poly.entity_id
_entity_poly.type
_entity_poly.pdbx_seq_one_letter_code
_entity_poly.pdbx_strand_id
1 'polypeptide(L)'
;WKVIWTSEDTKQSGVDRLHDLISEHPDVTALICNGDMVALGACLALQSKNLQPGKDISVIGFDNVMDAQLVTPSLTTMAVNPYNLGQILAETILKRINETEHPQITYFNNPELIIRNSAGPA
;
A
#
# COMPACT_ATOMS: atom_id res chain seq x y z
N TRP A 1 14.96 -8.51 -6.55
CA TRP A 1 13.97 -8.01 -5.58
C TRP A 1 14.19 -8.64 -4.19
N LYS A 2 13.80 -7.92 -3.14
CA LYS A 2 13.91 -8.37 -1.74
C LYS A 2 12.60 -8.07 -1.01
N VAL A 3 12.19 -8.95 -0.11
CA VAL A 3 11.04 -8.73 0.79
C VAL A 3 11.58 -8.33 2.16
N ILE A 4 11.07 -7.21 2.69
CA ILE A 4 11.37 -6.73 4.03
C ILE A 4 10.07 -6.73 4.83
N TRP A 5 10.11 -7.33 6.01
CA TRP A 5 8.95 -7.44 6.87
C TRP A 5 8.89 -6.28 7.86
N THR A 6 7.70 -5.70 8.04
CA THR A 6 7.37 -4.78 9.13
C THR A 6 6.46 -5.48 10.13
N SER A 7 6.57 -5.12 11.40
CA SER A 7 5.68 -5.64 12.45
C SER A 7 4.34 -4.92 12.49
N GLU A 8 4.29 -3.70 11.97
CA GLU A 8 3.13 -2.82 12.05
C GLU A 8 2.94 -2.06 10.74
N ASP A 9 1.68 -1.80 10.38
CA ASP A 9 1.33 -0.93 9.26
C ASP A 9 1.21 0.53 9.73
N THR A 10 2.36 1.16 9.96
CA THR A 10 2.46 2.54 10.44
C THR A 10 3.44 3.36 9.61
N LYS A 11 3.28 4.69 9.61
CA LYS A 11 4.25 5.61 9.00
C LYS A 11 5.63 5.46 9.62
N GLN A 12 5.70 5.23 10.94
CA GLN A 12 6.98 5.03 11.63
C GLN A 12 7.71 3.78 11.14
N SER A 13 7.00 2.66 10.97
CA SER A 13 7.59 1.43 10.39
C SER A 13 8.15 1.69 8.98
N GLY A 14 7.45 2.48 8.17
CA GLY A 14 7.94 2.88 6.85
C GLY A 14 9.23 3.70 6.91
N VAL A 15 9.31 4.65 7.86
CA VAL A 15 10.52 5.44 8.10
C VAL A 15 11.70 4.55 8.49
N ASP A 16 11.52 3.71 9.51
CA ASP A 16 12.58 2.88 10.06
C ASP A 16 13.11 1.89 9.02
N ARG A 17 12.20 1.21 8.30
CA ARG A 17 12.58 0.21 7.29
C ARG A 17 13.24 0.80 6.06
N LEU A 18 12.87 2.03 5.66
CA LEU A 18 13.56 2.68 4.57
C LEU A 18 15.02 3.03 4.94
N HIS A 19 15.28 3.46 6.17
CA HIS A 19 16.64 3.73 6.63
C HIS A 19 17.53 2.49 6.52
N ASP A 20 17.03 1.35 7.00
CA ASP A 20 17.73 0.07 6.91
C ASP A 20 17.96 -0.33 5.44
N LEU A 21 16.88 -0.25 4.63
CA LEU A 21 16.91 -0.66 3.23
C LEU A 21 17.94 0.11 2.40
N ILE A 22 17.98 1.44 2.48
CA ILE A 22 18.93 2.25 1.70
C ILE A 22 20.37 1.99 2.15
N SER A 23 20.58 1.71 3.43
CA SER A 23 21.91 1.39 3.95
C SER A 23 22.41 0.04 3.45
N GLU A 24 21.54 -0.96 3.37
CA GLU A 24 21.87 -2.31 2.90
C GLU A 24 21.85 -2.43 1.37
N HIS A 25 20.99 -1.65 0.70
CA HIS A 25 20.73 -1.71 -0.74
C HIS A 25 20.69 -0.30 -1.35
N PRO A 26 21.85 0.36 -1.53
CA PRO A 26 21.91 1.72 -2.05
C PRO A 26 21.51 1.85 -3.53
N ASP A 27 21.39 0.75 -4.23
CA ASP A 27 20.97 0.63 -5.64
C ASP A 27 19.46 0.44 -5.84
N VAL A 28 18.66 0.49 -4.75
CA VAL A 28 17.20 0.35 -4.86
C VAL A 28 16.58 1.52 -5.64
N THR A 29 15.73 1.21 -6.61
CA THR A 29 15.05 2.20 -7.46
C THR A 29 13.53 2.24 -7.26
N ALA A 30 12.95 1.22 -6.64
CA ALA A 30 11.50 1.15 -6.42
C ALA A 30 11.13 0.37 -5.16
N LEU A 31 10.04 0.80 -4.54
CA LEU A 31 9.43 0.18 -3.36
C LEU A 31 7.97 -0.12 -3.62
N ILE A 32 7.54 -1.32 -3.29
CA ILE A 32 6.12 -1.70 -3.24
C ILE A 32 5.81 -2.04 -1.79
N CYS A 33 4.93 -1.25 -1.18
CA CYS A 33 4.52 -1.41 0.20
C CYS A 33 3.15 -2.11 0.27
N ASN A 34 2.96 -2.93 1.29
CA ASN A 34 1.71 -3.65 1.52
C ASN A 34 0.57 -2.77 2.06
N GLY A 35 0.87 -1.51 2.42
CA GLY A 35 -0.10 -0.53 2.88
C GLY A 35 0.37 0.90 2.65
N ASP A 36 -0.58 1.83 2.51
CA ASP A 36 -0.29 3.24 2.27
C ASP A 36 0.42 3.88 3.48
N MET A 37 0.15 3.42 4.70
CA MET A 37 0.79 3.99 5.88
C MET A 37 2.31 3.77 5.86
N VAL A 38 2.76 2.56 5.52
CA VAL A 38 4.18 2.25 5.34
C VAL A 38 4.76 3.03 4.16
N ALA A 39 4.05 3.11 3.04
CA ALA A 39 4.49 3.86 1.85
C ALA A 39 4.67 5.35 2.14
N LEU A 40 3.72 5.96 2.87
CA LEU A 40 3.80 7.36 3.29
C LEU A 40 5.00 7.60 4.22
N GLY A 41 5.27 6.67 5.14
CA GLY A 41 6.47 6.70 5.98
C GLY A 41 7.76 6.63 5.16
N ALA A 42 7.82 5.75 4.18
CA ALA A 42 8.95 5.64 3.26
C ALA A 42 9.16 6.95 2.46
N CYS A 43 8.08 7.57 1.95
CA CYS A 43 8.16 8.87 1.28
C CYS A 43 8.73 9.96 2.19
N LEU A 44 8.30 10.03 3.46
CA LEU A 44 8.82 11.00 4.44
C LEU A 44 10.31 10.77 4.71
N ALA A 45 10.74 9.52 4.85
CA ALA A 45 12.14 9.17 5.09
C ALA A 45 13.03 9.48 3.87
N LEU A 46 12.55 9.26 2.64
CA LEU A 46 13.24 9.69 1.41
C LEU A 46 13.46 11.20 1.42
N GLN A 47 12.40 11.97 1.67
CA GLN A 47 12.47 13.43 1.70
C GLN A 47 13.44 13.95 2.77
N SER A 48 13.50 13.32 3.94
CA SER A 48 14.47 13.67 5.00
C SER A 48 15.92 13.47 4.59
N LYS A 49 16.16 12.62 3.59
CA LYS A 49 17.47 12.36 2.98
C LYS A 49 17.71 13.18 1.69
N ASN A 50 16.83 14.14 1.38
CA ASN A 50 16.84 14.91 0.13
C ASN A 50 16.65 14.05 -1.14
N LEU A 51 16.04 12.87 -1.02
CA LEU A 51 15.62 12.02 -2.13
C LEU A 51 14.14 12.30 -2.45
N GLN A 52 13.80 12.30 -3.74
CA GLN A 52 12.45 12.61 -4.21
C GLN A 52 11.71 11.32 -4.57
N PRO A 53 10.62 10.97 -3.84
CA PRO A 53 9.75 9.88 -4.27
C PRO A 53 9.23 10.10 -5.68
N GLY A 54 9.24 9.06 -6.51
CA GLY A 54 8.83 9.12 -7.91
C GLY A 54 9.89 9.59 -8.90
N LYS A 55 11.02 10.10 -8.41
CA LYS A 55 12.15 10.53 -9.25
C LYS A 55 13.42 9.74 -8.93
N ASP A 56 13.84 9.74 -7.67
CA ASP A 56 15.04 9.01 -7.25
C ASP A 56 14.68 7.56 -6.89
N ILE A 57 13.56 7.36 -6.19
CA ILE A 57 13.02 6.04 -5.84
C ILE A 57 11.50 6.09 -6.02
N SER A 58 10.96 5.19 -6.83
CA SER A 58 9.51 5.02 -6.99
C SER A 58 8.92 4.35 -5.76
N VAL A 59 7.78 4.85 -5.26
CA VAL A 59 7.06 4.29 -4.10
C VAL A 59 5.61 4.04 -4.47
N ILE A 60 5.16 2.81 -4.24
CA ILE A 60 3.76 2.39 -4.47
C ILE A 60 3.21 1.83 -3.16
N GLY A 61 2.00 2.29 -2.79
CA GLY A 61 1.24 1.82 -1.64
C GLY A 61 0.10 0.88 -2.00
N PHE A 62 -0.75 0.61 -1.01
CA PHE A 62 -1.97 -0.18 -1.12
C PHE A 62 -3.02 0.38 -0.16
N ASP A 63 -4.30 0.40 -0.53
CA ASP A 63 -5.52 0.81 0.17
C ASP A 63 -6.16 2.12 -0.34
N ASN A 64 -5.40 3.04 -0.93
CA ASN A 64 -5.86 4.35 -1.37
C ASN A 64 -6.51 5.17 -0.24
N VAL A 65 -5.81 5.28 0.89
CA VAL A 65 -6.26 6.12 2.01
C VAL A 65 -6.30 7.59 1.62
N MET A 66 -7.09 8.39 2.33
CA MET A 66 -7.26 9.82 2.04
C MET A 66 -5.92 10.58 2.01
N ASP A 67 -5.01 10.28 2.94
CA ASP A 67 -3.69 10.89 3.00
C ASP A 67 -2.86 10.70 1.72
N ALA A 68 -3.09 9.60 0.97
CA ALA A 68 -2.33 9.28 -0.23
C ALA A 68 -2.42 10.35 -1.32
N GLN A 69 -3.53 11.07 -1.40
CA GLN A 69 -3.72 12.16 -2.37
C GLN A 69 -3.34 13.54 -1.82
N LEU A 70 -3.24 13.70 -0.50
CA LEU A 70 -3.02 14.99 0.16
C LEU A 70 -1.53 15.30 0.39
N VAL A 71 -0.67 14.30 0.35
CA VAL A 71 0.79 14.48 0.52
C VAL A 71 1.47 14.95 -0.75
N THR A 72 2.70 15.44 -0.62
CA THR A 72 3.54 15.86 -1.75
C THR A 72 4.86 15.11 -1.70
N PRO A 73 5.23 14.34 -2.77
CA PRO A 73 4.39 14.01 -3.92
C PRO A 73 3.22 13.09 -3.52
N SER A 74 2.09 13.19 -4.25
CA SER A 74 0.93 12.33 -4.00
C SER A 74 1.26 10.86 -4.31
N LEU A 75 0.75 9.95 -3.46
CA LEU A 75 1.13 8.54 -3.47
C LEU A 75 0.38 7.73 -4.54
N THR A 76 1.12 7.09 -5.42
CA THR A 76 0.63 6.01 -6.30
C THR A 76 0.28 4.81 -5.44
N THR A 77 -0.91 4.23 -5.63
CA THR A 77 -1.41 3.17 -4.75
C THR A 77 -2.39 2.25 -5.46
N MET A 78 -2.59 1.05 -4.91
CA MET A 78 -3.65 0.14 -5.33
C MET A 78 -4.92 0.46 -4.53
N ALA A 79 -5.99 0.85 -5.20
CA ALA A 79 -7.28 1.14 -4.56
C ALA A 79 -8.09 -0.14 -4.39
N VAL A 80 -8.56 -0.38 -3.17
CA VAL A 80 -9.61 -1.33 -2.86
C VAL A 80 -10.87 -0.56 -2.45
N ASN A 81 -12.04 -1.10 -2.73
CA ASN A 81 -13.29 -0.52 -2.24
C ASN A 81 -13.74 -1.26 -0.96
N PRO A 82 -13.33 -0.77 0.23
CA PRO A 82 -13.63 -1.47 1.48
C PRO A 82 -15.12 -1.50 1.81
N TYR A 83 -15.88 -0.48 1.38
CA TYR A 83 -17.33 -0.44 1.58
C TYR A 83 -18.03 -1.55 0.80
N ASN A 84 -17.74 -1.67 -0.49
CA ASN A 84 -18.30 -2.72 -1.33
C ASN A 84 -17.90 -4.12 -0.84
N LEU A 85 -16.65 -4.29 -0.48
CA LEU A 85 -16.17 -5.56 0.08
C LEU A 85 -16.88 -5.90 1.39
N GLY A 86 -17.04 -4.93 2.29
CA GLY A 86 -17.78 -5.10 3.54
C GLY A 86 -19.24 -5.50 3.32
N GLN A 87 -19.91 -4.90 2.33
CA GLN A 87 -21.26 -5.26 1.96
C GLN A 87 -21.37 -6.72 1.47
N ILE A 88 -20.48 -7.12 0.54
CA ILE A 88 -20.43 -8.49 0.00
C ILE A 88 -20.19 -9.51 1.11
N LEU A 89 -19.26 -9.21 2.03
CA LEU A 89 -18.96 -10.09 3.17
C LEU A 89 -20.17 -10.22 4.10
N ALA A 90 -20.85 -9.11 4.43
CA ALA A 90 -22.05 -9.12 5.27
C ALA A 90 -23.18 -9.94 4.62
N GLU A 91 -23.47 -9.72 3.34
CA GLU A 91 -24.47 -10.50 2.61
C GLU A 91 -24.12 -12.00 2.59
N THR A 92 -22.85 -12.33 2.39
CA THR A 92 -22.37 -13.72 2.38
C THR A 92 -22.55 -14.39 3.73
N ILE A 93 -22.24 -13.69 4.83
CA ILE A 93 -22.43 -14.19 6.20
C ILE A 93 -23.90 -14.39 6.49
N LEU A 94 -24.78 -13.44 6.15
CA LEU A 94 -26.21 -13.55 6.36
C LEU A 94 -26.82 -14.74 5.60
N LYS A 95 -26.38 -14.98 4.37
CA LYS A 95 -26.79 -16.15 3.61
C LYS A 95 -26.40 -17.45 4.31
N ARG A 96 -25.14 -17.53 4.78
CA ARG A 96 -24.65 -18.70 5.52
C ARG A 96 -25.35 -18.98 6.85
N ILE A 97 -25.81 -17.95 7.53
CA ILE A 97 -26.59 -18.10 8.78
C ILE A 97 -27.98 -18.66 8.48
N ASN A 98 -28.60 -18.21 7.39
CA ASN A 98 -29.97 -18.58 7.05
C ASN A 98 -30.09 -19.89 6.27
N GLU A 99 -29.03 -20.33 5.61
CA GLU A 99 -29.01 -21.51 4.74
C GLU A 99 -27.92 -22.48 5.24
N THR A 100 -28.34 -23.63 5.75
CA THR A 100 -27.43 -24.64 6.36
C THR A 100 -26.55 -25.36 5.32
N GLU A 101 -26.93 -25.37 4.05
CA GLU A 101 -26.17 -25.99 2.96
C GLU A 101 -25.80 -24.94 1.90
N HIS A 102 -24.85 -24.07 2.22
CA HIS A 102 -24.34 -23.11 1.25
C HIS A 102 -22.97 -23.56 0.72
N PRO A 103 -22.77 -23.63 -0.60
CA PRO A 103 -21.46 -23.94 -1.16
C PRO A 103 -20.41 -22.88 -0.75
N GLN A 104 -19.16 -23.28 -0.71
CA GLN A 104 -18.06 -22.33 -0.49
C GLN A 104 -18.05 -21.30 -1.61
N ILE A 105 -18.17 -20.02 -1.25
CA ILE A 105 -18.08 -18.90 -2.19
C ILE A 105 -16.66 -18.33 -2.11
N THR A 106 -16.01 -18.22 -3.26
CA THR A 106 -14.74 -17.51 -3.41
C THR A 106 -15.01 -16.21 -4.17
N TYR A 107 -14.66 -15.09 -3.56
CA TYR A 107 -14.77 -13.78 -4.18
C TYR A 107 -13.37 -13.21 -4.45
N PHE A 108 -13.13 -12.77 -5.68
CA PHE A 108 -11.91 -12.07 -6.07
C PHE A 108 -12.20 -10.57 -6.15
N ASN A 109 -11.52 -9.80 -5.30
CA ASN A 109 -11.50 -8.35 -5.42
C ASN A 109 -10.34 -7.95 -6.31
N ASN A 110 -10.60 -7.21 -7.39
CA ASN A 110 -9.56 -6.70 -8.28
C ASN A 110 -9.28 -5.25 -7.89
N PRO A 111 -8.12 -4.98 -7.24
CA PRO A 111 -7.75 -3.60 -6.94
C PRO A 111 -7.44 -2.82 -8.21
N GLU A 112 -7.67 -1.51 -8.17
CA GLU A 112 -7.39 -0.57 -9.25
C GLU A 112 -6.09 0.19 -8.95
N LEU A 113 -5.17 0.27 -9.92
CA LEU A 113 -3.96 1.07 -9.78
C LEU A 113 -4.27 2.55 -10.00
N ILE A 114 -4.09 3.35 -8.96
CA ILE A 114 -4.20 4.82 -9.00
C ILE A 114 -2.81 5.42 -9.14
N ILE A 115 -2.46 5.82 -10.35
CA ILE A 115 -1.16 6.43 -10.65
C ILE A 115 -1.17 7.88 -10.19
N ARG A 116 -0.15 8.26 -9.39
CA ARG A 116 0.11 9.61 -8.93
C ARG A 116 1.61 9.95 -9.08
N ASN A 117 2.14 10.83 -8.23
CA ASN A 117 3.47 11.41 -8.43
C ASN A 117 4.61 10.70 -7.67
N SER A 118 4.31 9.71 -6.82
CA SER A 118 5.33 8.99 -6.05
C SER A 118 5.99 7.83 -6.82
N ALA A 119 5.52 7.53 -8.02
CA ALA A 119 6.13 6.57 -8.92
C ALA A 119 6.27 7.17 -10.32
N GLY A 120 7.38 6.89 -10.98
CA GLY A 120 7.69 7.41 -12.31
C GLY A 120 8.53 6.42 -13.12
N PRO A 121 8.84 6.77 -14.37
CA PRO A 121 9.76 5.97 -15.17
C PRO A 121 11.16 5.94 -14.52
N ALA A 122 11.81 4.79 -14.63
CA ALA A 122 13.18 4.58 -14.17
C ALA A 122 14.18 5.30 -15.11
#